data_22e329d5f5cb0e628fa680021cc89841
#
_entry.id   22e329d5f5cb0e628fa680021cc89841
#
_cell.length_a   1.000
_cell.length_b   1.000
_cell.length_c   1.000
_cell.angle_alpha   90.00
_cell.angle_beta   90.00
_cell.angle_gamma   90.00
#
_symmetry.space_group_name_H-M   'P 1'
#
loop_
_entity.id
_entity.type
_entity.pdbx_description
1 polymer ?
#
loop_
_entity_poly.entity_id
_entity_poly.type
_entity_poly.pdbx_seq_one_letter_code
_entity_poly.pdbx_strand_id
1 'polypeptide(L)'
;MRPIVSRRRDTVADDLQERGYSLAAEEWPTVARGDTTTIAGVDAPLALVSLRDDRPLTVVSAIANAAHEGCVPVLVAHPQTASEVEPLLEDPFLLAGRDGGREFVPIEDRILLSDGSYACLGTTGPVTWFEEESRETDSPPLALTVGGDRVATLDSVDGLACPGPAAATFRYSYARNDAGRFCVFDDGDVLERYTSVSAMRADGFRPVPLPLVPEHHIRDHGRLARATVVATVDDGVVSYRSRR
;
A
#
# COMPACT_ATOMS: atom_id res chain seq x y z
N MET A 1 26.01 13.95 12.05
CA MET A 1 25.49 12.69 12.67
C MET A 1 24.56 12.05 11.63
N ARG A 2 24.88 10.86 11.10
CA ARG A 2 24.01 10.17 10.12
C ARG A 2 22.69 9.80 10.79
N PRO A 3 21.53 9.88 10.09
CA PRO A 3 20.25 9.47 10.65
C PRO A 3 20.27 8.00 11.06
N ILE A 4 19.53 7.61 12.11
CA ILE A 4 19.48 6.23 12.63
C ILE A 4 19.08 5.21 11.56
N VAL A 5 18.21 5.60 10.63
CA VAL A 5 17.76 4.75 9.51
C VAL A 5 18.92 4.40 8.57
N SER A 6 19.84 5.34 8.28
CA SER A 6 21.00 5.06 7.44
C SER A 6 21.99 4.11 8.11
N ARG A 7 22.12 4.17 9.44
CA ARG A 7 23.01 3.25 10.18
C ARG A 7 22.57 1.80 10.09
N ARG A 8 21.26 1.52 10.22
CA ARG A 8 20.76 0.13 10.11
C ARG A 8 21.02 -0.43 8.72
N ARG A 9 20.75 0.38 7.69
CA ARG A 9 21.03 -0.03 6.31
C ARG A 9 22.52 -0.30 6.09
N ASP A 10 23.39 0.55 6.61
CA ASP A 10 24.83 0.37 6.51
C ASP A 10 25.23 -0.94 7.21
N THR A 11 24.71 -1.25 8.41
CA THR A 11 24.96 -2.51 9.13
C THR A 11 24.49 -3.74 8.32
N VAL A 12 23.30 -3.68 7.69
CA VAL A 12 22.81 -4.77 6.83
C VAL A 12 23.69 -4.91 5.59
N ALA A 13 24.14 -3.79 5.02
CA ALA A 13 25.04 -3.78 3.87
C ALA A 13 26.40 -4.44 4.20
N ASP A 14 26.97 -4.11 5.36
CA ASP A 14 28.22 -4.70 5.85
C ASP A 14 28.05 -6.22 6.08
N ASP A 15 26.96 -6.67 6.72
CA ASP A 15 26.68 -8.10 6.93
C ASP A 15 26.50 -8.86 5.61
N LEU A 16 25.86 -8.25 4.61
CA LEU A 16 25.76 -8.87 3.29
C LEU A 16 27.13 -9.00 2.60
N GLN A 17 28.00 -7.98 2.73
CA GLN A 17 29.37 -8.07 2.19
C GLN A 17 30.18 -9.16 2.89
N GLU A 18 30.08 -9.28 4.20
CA GLU A 18 30.72 -10.37 4.96
C GLU A 18 30.26 -11.77 4.51
N ARG A 19 28.99 -11.86 4.06
CA ARG A 19 28.41 -13.08 3.48
C ARG A 19 28.78 -13.31 2.00
N GLY A 20 29.57 -12.43 1.39
CA GLY A 20 30.03 -12.57 0.01
C GLY A 20 29.16 -11.91 -1.05
N TYR A 21 28.24 -11.00 -0.67
CA TYR A 21 27.52 -10.18 -1.64
C TYR A 21 28.38 -8.99 -2.08
N SER A 22 28.39 -8.70 -3.37
CA SER A 22 28.91 -7.45 -3.91
C SER A 22 27.79 -6.38 -3.93
N LEU A 23 28.08 -5.18 -3.42
CA LEU A 23 27.11 -4.08 -3.37
C LEU A 23 27.41 -3.06 -4.47
N ALA A 24 26.40 -2.73 -5.27
CA ALA A 24 26.41 -1.56 -6.15
C ALA A 24 25.82 -0.37 -5.38
N ALA A 25 26.70 0.51 -4.89
CA ALA A 25 26.33 1.56 -3.94
C ALA A 25 25.90 2.89 -4.60
N GLU A 26 26.04 3.04 -5.91
CA GLU A 26 25.88 4.33 -6.60
C GLU A 26 24.43 4.62 -7.03
N GLU A 27 23.54 3.64 -6.98
CA GLU A 27 22.15 3.77 -7.40
C GLU A 27 21.17 3.44 -6.26
N TRP A 28 20.03 4.09 -6.26
CA TRP A 28 18.93 3.72 -5.37
C TRP A 28 17.93 2.85 -6.13
N PRO A 29 17.51 1.68 -5.60
CA PRO A 29 17.97 1.04 -4.34
C PRO A 29 19.37 0.46 -4.41
N THR A 30 20.07 0.31 -3.26
CA THR A 30 21.36 -0.40 -3.22
C THR A 30 21.14 -1.85 -3.55
N VAL A 31 21.72 -2.31 -4.66
CA VAL A 31 21.59 -3.70 -5.13
C VAL A 31 22.75 -4.54 -4.62
N ALA A 32 22.43 -5.70 -4.02
CA ALA A 32 23.38 -6.71 -3.59
C ALA A 32 23.29 -7.94 -4.49
N ARG A 33 24.41 -8.38 -5.03
CA ARG A 33 24.52 -9.56 -5.90
C ARG A 33 25.48 -10.57 -5.27
N GLY A 34 25.03 -11.82 -5.12
CA GLY A 34 25.83 -12.93 -4.61
C GLY A 34 25.87 -14.04 -5.64
N ASP A 35 27.07 -14.63 -5.86
CA ASP A 35 27.24 -15.69 -6.85
C ASP A 35 26.91 -17.08 -6.28
N THR A 36 27.01 -17.28 -4.96
CA THR A 36 26.86 -18.61 -4.32
C THR A 36 26.15 -18.59 -2.97
N THR A 37 25.77 -17.40 -2.47
CA THR A 37 25.21 -17.25 -1.13
C THR A 37 23.75 -16.88 -1.23
N THR A 38 22.90 -17.54 -0.43
CA THR A 38 21.46 -17.23 -0.34
C THR A 38 21.14 -16.63 1.02
N ILE A 39 20.38 -15.54 1.05
CA ILE A 39 19.80 -14.99 2.26
C ILE A 39 18.35 -15.49 2.39
N ALA A 40 18.05 -16.12 3.53
CA ALA A 40 16.72 -16.67 3.82
C ALA A 40 16.16 -17.58 2.69
N GLY A 41 17.08 -18.28 1.96
CA GLY A 41 16.74 -19.17 0.85
C GLY A 41 16.35 -18.45 -0.45
N VAL A 42 16.69 -17.18 -0.60
CA VAL A 42 16.46 -16.39 -1.82
C VAL A 42 17.71 -16.46 -2.70
N ASP A 43 17.52 -16.93 -3.93
CA ASP A 43 18.54 -16.99 -4.97
C ASP A 43 18.19 -15.99 -6.08
N ALA A 44 18.40 -14.72 -5.80
CA ALA A 44 18.17 -13.61 -6.72
C ALA A 44 18.92 -12.37 -6.23
N PRO A 45 19.19 -11.38 -7.11
CA PRO A 45 19.69 -10.08 -6.67
C PRO A 45 18.77 -9.46 -5.62
N LEU A 46 19.38 -8.85 -4.60
CA LEU A 46 18.65 -8.24 -3.48
C LEU A 46 18.68 -6.71 -3.61
N ALA A 47 17.60 -6.06 -3.30
CA ALA A 47 17.54 -4.59 -3.21
C ALA A 47 17.29 -4.16 -1.77
N LEU A 48 18.24 -3.44 -1.16
CA LEU A 48 18.12 -2.94 0.20
C LEU A 48 17.27 -1.67 0.23
N VAL A 49 16.11 -1.75 0.85
CA VAL A 49 15.19 -0.64 1.01
C VAL A 49 14.93 -0.36 2.49
N SER A 50 15.27 0.85 2.93
CA SER A 50 15.01 1.26 4.31
C SER A 50 13.54 1.65 4.50
N LEU A 51 12.83 0.95 5.38
CA LEU A 51 11.50 1.33 5.80
C LEU A 51 11.57 2.36 6.94
N ARG A 52 10.82 3.44 6.78
CA ARG A 52 10.67 4.50 7.79
C ARG A 52 9.40 4.34 8.61
N ASP A 53 8.40 3.73 8.04
CA ASP A 53 7.09 3.49 8.64
C ASP A 53 6.49 2.18 8.09
N ASP A 54 5.40 1.74 8.69
CA ASP A 54 4.64 0.51 8.43
C ASP A 54 3.45 0.73 7.51
N ARG A 55 3.25 1.96 6.98
CA ARG A 55 2.09 2.26 6.14
C ARG A 55 2.06 1.36 4.91
N PRO A 56 0.92 0.71 4.62
CA PRO A 56 0.81 -0.26 3.53
C PRO A 56 1.30 0.28 2.17
N LEU A 57 1.00 1.55 1.86
CA LEU A 57 1.46 2.18 0.62
C LEU A 57 2.98 2.35 0.57
N THR A 58 3.62 2.68 1.69
CA THR A 58 5.09 2.77 1.78
C THR A 58 5.72 1.40 1.56
N VAL A 59 5.16 0.37 2.19
CA VAL A 59 5.63 -1.02 2.07
C VAL A 59 5.50 -1.53 0.63
N VAL A 60 4.31 -1.42 0.04
CA VAL A 60 4.09 -1.90 -1.33
C VAL A 60 4.91 -1.14 -2.35
N SER A 61 5.10 0.17 -2.18
CA SER A 61 5.93 0.97 -3.10
C SER A 61 7.41 0.56 -3.02
N ALA A 62 7.91 0.28 -1.81
CA ALA A 62 9.26 -0.23 -1.62
C ALA A 62 9.47 -1.59 -2.31
N ILE A 63 8.51 -2.49 -2.16
CA ILE A 63 8.52 -3.82 -2.77
C ILE A 63 8.42 -3.70 -4.30
N ALA A 64 7.48 -2.92 -4.81
CA ALA A 64 7.27 -2.75 -6.25
C ALA A 64 8.50 -2.17 -6.95
N ASN A 65 9.14 -1.15 -6.36
CA ASN A 65 10.35 -0.56 -6.91
C ASN A 65 11.50 -1.56 -6.98
N ALA A 66 11.74 -2.35 -5.93
CA ALA A 66 12.77 -3.37 -5.94
C ALA A 66 12.48 -4.48 -6.98
N ALA A 67 11.24 -4.93 -7.05
CA ALA A 67 10.82 -5.96 -8.00
C ALA A 67 10.90 -5.47 -9.45
N HIS A 68 10.62 -4.18 -9.71
CA HIS A 68 10.77 -3.56 -11.02
C HIS A 68 12.23 -3.58 -11.51
N GLU A 69 13.19 -3.40 -10.60
CA GLU A 69 14.63 -3.54 -10.88
C GLU A 69 15.10 -5.00 -11.01
N GLY A 70 14.17 -5.96 -11.01
CA GLY A 70 14.48 -7.39 -11.09
C GLY A 70 15.13 -7.96 -9.82
N CYS A 71 14.94 -7.29 -8.68
CA CYS A 71 15.51 -7.65 -7.39
C CYS A 71 14.44 -8.11 -6.40
N VAL A 72 14.85 -8.98 -5.47
CA VAL A 72 14.05 -9.28 -4.28
C VAL A 72 14.24 -8.17 -3.25
N PRO A 73 13.17 -7.56 -2.75
CA PRO A 73 13.26 -6.51 -1.75
C PRO A 73 13.76 -7.04 -0.41
N VAL A 74 14.77 -6.38 0.16
CA VAL A 74 15.19 -6.52 1.55
C VAL A 74 14.75 -5.28 2.30
N LEU A 75 13.68 -5.40 3.04
CA LEU A 75 13.09 -4.31 3.82
C LEU A 75 13.88 -4.17 5.13
N VAL A 76 14.73 -3.16 5.20
CA VAL A 76 15.51 -2.86 6.42
C VAL A 76 14.66 -2.01 7.35
N ALA A 77 14.23 -2.60 8.47
CA ALA A 77 13.30 -1.97 9.40
C ALA A 77 13.80 -2.00 10.85
N HIS A 78 13.21 -1.15 11.70
CA HIS A 78 13.28 -1.33 13.14
C HIS A 78 12.50 -2.59 13.55
N PRO A 79 12.89 -3.35 14.59
CA PRO A 79 12.15 -4.54 15.02
C PRO A 79 10.64 -4.30 15.22
N GLN A 80 10.25 -3.17 15.80
CA GLN A 80 8.85 -2.81 15.96
C GLN A 80 8.15 -2.61 14.59
N THR A 81 8.73 -1.82 13.69
CA THR A 81 8.19 -1.62 12.33
C THR A 81 8.12 -2.95 11.57
N ALA A 82 9.11 -3.83 11.73
CA ALA A 82 9.12 -5.15 11.12
C ALA A 82 7.91 -5.99 11.57
N SER A 83 7.59 -6.00 12.87
CA SER A 83 6.42 -6.74 13.38
C SER A 83 5.08 -6.20 12.92
N GLU A 84 5.00 -4.90 12.59
CA GLU A 84 3.81 -4.25 12.04
C GLU A 84 3.66 -4.49 10.52
N VAL A 85 4.78 -4.68 9.82
CA VAL A 85 4.82 -4.97 8.38
C VAL A 85 4.62 -6.45 8.07
N GLU A 86 5.07 -7.35 8.95
CA GLU A 86 4.97 -8.80 8.75
C GLU A 86 3.56 -9.27 8.34
N PRO A 87 2.45 -8.81 8.97
CA PRO A 87 1.10 -9.21 8.59
C PRO A 87 0.71 -8.81 7.15
N LEU A 88 1.26 -7.71 6.63
CA LEU A 88 1.03 -7.28 5.23
C LEU A 88 1.70 -8.21 4.21
N LEU A 89 2.74 -8.93 4.64
CA LEU A 89 3.51 -9.84 3.79
C LEU A 89 3.04 -11.29 3.89
N GLU A 90 2.10 -11.60 4.80
CA GLU A 90 1.50 -12.92 4.95
C GLU A 90 0.47 -13.21 3.85
N ASP A 91 0.09 -14.46 3.71
CA ASP A 91 -1.00 -14.85 2.82
C ASP A 91 -2.36 -14.56 3.49
N PRO A 92 -3.26 -13.82 2.83
CA PRO A 92 -3.21 -13.26 1.49
C PRO A 92 -2.34 -11.99 1.41
N PHE A 93 -1.36 -12.01 0.51
CA PHE A 93 -0.36 -10.97 0.36
C PHE A 93 -0.96 -9.58 0.10
N LEU A 94 -0.63 -8.60 0.96
CA LEU A 94 -1.12 -7.21 0.94
C LEU A 94 -2.66 -7.08 0.98
N LEU A 95 -3.36 -8.06 1.48
CA LEU A 95 -4.81 -8.03 1.69
C LEU A 95 -5.11 -8.02 3.19
N ALA A 96 -6.27 -7.45 3.58
CA ALA A 96 -6.73 -7.48 4.95
C ALA A 96 -7.39 -8.84 5.31
N GLY A 97 -8.00 -9.52 4.32
CA GLY A 97 -8.64 -10.81 4.50
C GLY A 97 -9.04 -11.46 3.18
N ARG A 98 -9.56 -12.70 3.25
CA ARG A 98 -9.93 -13.50 2.07
C ARG A 98 -11.08 -14.49 2.32
N ASP A 99 -11.92 -14.24 3.28
CA ASP A 99 -13.06 -15.10 3.57
C ASP A 99 -14.24 -14.78 2.62
N GLY A 100 -14.49 -15.69 1.65
CA GLY A 100 -15.54 -15.53 0.63
C GLY A 100 -15.25 -14.45 -0.44
N GLY A 101 -14.02 -13.98 -0.53
CA GLY A 101 -13.57 -12.93 -1.44
C GLY A 101 -12.30 -12.26 -0.95
N ARG A 102 -11.88 -11.18 -1.61
CA ARG A 102 -10.68 -10.42 -1.21
C ARG A 102 -11.09 -9.17 -0.44
N GLU A 103 -10.62 -9.03 0.79
CA GLU A 103 -10.73 -7.81 1.56
C GLU A 103 -9.43 -7.01 1.44
N PHE A 104 -9.51 -5.75 1.02
CA PHE A 104 -8.36 -4.92 0.76
C PHE A 104 -8.06 -3.98 1.94
N VAL A 105 -6.78 -3.80 2.22
CA VAL A 105 -6.31 -2.80 3.17
C VAL A 105 -6.63 -1.40 2.63
N PRO A 106 -7.33 -0.53 3.37
CA PRO A 106 -7.54 0.85 2.96
C PRO A 106 -6.25 1.66 3.13
N ILE A 107 -5.95 2.55 2.15
CA ILE A 107 -4.84 3.48 2.21
C ILE A 107 -5.34 4.93 2.30
N GLU A 108 -4.46 5.86 2.67
CA GLU A 108 -4.85 7.27 2.89
C GLU A 108 -5.21 8.03 1.59
N ASP A 109 -4.84 7.49 0.43
CA ASP A 109 -5.20 8.08 -0.86
C ASP A 109 -6.71 8.08 -1.08
N ARG A 110 -7.17 8.98 -1.95
CA ARG A 110 -8.58 9.30 -2.14
C ARG A 110 -9.03 8.90 -3.53
N ILE A 111 -10.28 8.48 -3.65
CA ILE A 111 -10.88 8.16 -4.94
C ILE A 111 -11.22 9.45 -5.68
N LEU A 112 -10.54 9.66 -6.81
CA LEU A 112 -10.87 10.72 -7.77
C LEU A 112 -11.99 10.23 -8.68
N LEU A 113 -13.07 10.99 -8.77
CA LEU A 113 -14.22 10.72 -9.62
C LEU A 113 -14.01 11.28 -11.03
N SER A 114 -14.77 10.79 -11.99
CA SER A 114 -14.66 11.18 -13.39
C SER A 114 -14.93 12.65 -13.67
N ASP A 115 -15.64 13.35 -12.78
CA ASP A 115 -15.94 14.79 -12.84
C ASP A 115 -14.85 15.66 -12.18
N GLY A 116 -13.79 15.06 -11.63
CA GLY A 116 -12.69 15.74 -10.94
C GLY A 116 -12.95 16.02 -9.45
N SER A 117 -14.11 15.65 -8.92
CA SER A 117 -14.37 15.66 -7.48
C SER A 117 -13.79 14.40 -6.81
N TYR A 118 -13.85 14.33 -5.48
CA TYR A 118 -13.42 13.17 -4.70
C TYR A 118 -14.62 12.51 -4.01
N ALA A 119 -14.63 11.19 -3.98
CA ALA A 119 -15.65 10.43 -3.26
C ALA A 119 -15.62 10.72 -1.75
N CYS A 120 -16.80 10.82 -1.15
CA CYS A 120 -17.01 11.17 0.25
C CYS A 120 -18.03 10.24 0.91
N LEU A 121 -17.84 9.99 2.21
CA LEU A 121 -18.78 9.27 3.08
C LEU A 121 -19.39 10.25 4.09
N GLY A 122 -20.68 10.11 4.35
CA GLY A 122 -21.39 10.81 5.42
C GLY A 122 -21.49 9.99 6.71
N THR A 123 -20.42 9.26 7.07
CA THR A 123 -20.41 8.36 8.23
C THR A 123 -19.00 8.16 8.76
N THR A 124 -18.89 7.77 10.04
CA THR A 124 -17.62 7.52 10.75
C THR A 124 -17.33 6.04 11.00
N GLY A 125 -18.19 5.12 10.57
CA GLY A 125 -18.00 3.66 10.74
C GLY A 125 -16.73 3.12 10.07
N PRO A 126 -16.24 1.93 10.44
CA PRO A 126 -15.11 1.31 9.75
C PRO A 126 -15.42 1.09 8.28
N VAL A 127 -14.41 1.29 7.43
CA VAL A 127 -14.52 1.17 5.98
C VAL A 127 -13.80 -0.09 5.55
N THR A 128 -14.47 -0.92 4.75
CA THR A 128 -13.88 -2.09 4.14
C THR A 128 -14.15 -2.10 2.64
N TRP A 129 -13.13 -2.39 1.85
CA TRP A 129 -13.24 -2.72 0.45
C TRP A 129 -13.24 -4.23 0.28
N PHE A 130 -14.26 -4.75 -0.38
CA PHE A 130 -14.46 -6.19 -0.54
C PHE A 130 -14.73 -6.53 -2.01
N GLU A 131 -13.97 -7.49 -2.55
CA GLU A 131 -14.18 -8.05 -3.88
C GLU A 131 -14.78 -9.44 -3.73
N GLU A 132 -16.03 -9.60 -4.14
CA GLU A 132 -16.76 -10.87 -4.01
C GLU A 132 -16.17 -11.91 -4.98
N GLU A 133 -16.02 -13.15 -4.51
CA GLU A 133 -15.70 -14.26 -5.40
C GLU A 133 -16.86 -14.46 -6.40
N SER A 134 -16.58 -14.26 -7.67
CA SER A 134 -17.53 -14.56 -8.74
C SER A 134 -17.02 -15.73 -9.56
N ARG A 135 -17.87 -16.73 -9.73
CA ARG A 135 -17.61 -17.85 -10.64
C ARG A 135 -17.99 -17.52 -12.10
N GLU A 136 -18.69 -16.41 -12.30
CA GLU A 136 -19.29 -16.04 -13.59
C GLU A 136 -18.53 -14.96 -14.33
N THR A 137 -17.65 -14.22 -13.65
CA THR A 137 -16.90 -13.11 -14.24
C THR A 137 -15.42 -13.16 -13.90
N ASP A 138 -14.56 -12.87 -14.88
CA ASP A 138 -13.11 -12.72 -14.67
C ASP A 138 -12.76 -11.44 -13.88
N SER A 139 -13.71 -10.54 -13.72
CA SER A 139 -13.59 -9.25 -13.04
C SER A 139 -14.74 -9.09 -12.05
N PRO A 140 -14.58 -9.60 -10.81
CA PRO A 140 -15.64 -9.52 -9.82
C PRO A 140 -15.86 -8.08 -9.34
N PRO A 141 -17.08 -7.74 -8.87
CA PRO A 141 -17.40 -6.41 -8.39
C PRO A 141 -16.65 -6.10 -7.10
N LEU A 142 -16.26 -4.83 -6.96
CA LEU A 142 -15.65 -4.28 -5.77
C LEU A 142 -16.68 -3.48 -4.99
N ALA A 143 -17.01 -3.95 -3.79
CA ALA A 143 -17.97 -3.31 -2.90
C ALA A 143 -17.26 -2.50 -1.80
N LEU A 144 -17.75 -1.30 -1.55
CA LEU A 144 -17.41 -0.50 -0.37
C LEU A 144 -18.47 -0.72 0.70
N THR A 145 -18.04 -1.12 1.89
CA THR A 145 -18.93 -1.23 3.06
C THR A 145 -18.50 -0.28 4.17
N VAL A 146 -19.46 0.17 4.95
CA VAL A 146 -19.24 0.98 6.14
C VAL A 146 -20.05 0.40 7.29
N GLY A 147 -19.37 -0.08 8.32
CA GLY A 147 -20.03 -0.76 9.43
C GLY A 147 -20.77 -2.04 9.04
N GLY A 148 -20.42 -2.64 7.90
CA GLY A 148 -21.08 -3.82 7.32
C GLY A 148 -22.15 -3.50 6.27
N ASP A 149 -22.61 -2.27 6.16
CA ASP A 149 -23.58 -1.84 5.14
C ASP A 149 -22.88 -1.46 3.83
N ARG A 150 -23.35 -1.99 2.70
CA ARG A 150 -22.84 -1.64 1.37
C ARG A 150 -23.28 -0.24 0.98
N VAL A 151 -22.30 0.65 0.69
CA VAL A 151 -22.54 2.06 0.37
C VAL A 151 -22.20 2.43 -1.07
N ALA A 152 -21.37 1.63 -1.74
CA ALA A 152 -21.05 1.79 -3.16
C ALA A 152 -20.59 0.45 -3.77
N THR A 153 -20.72 0.31 -5.08
CA THR A 153 -20.21 -0.84 -5.82
C THR A 153 -19.59 -0.36 -7.12
N LEU A 154 -18.44 -0.92 -7.47
CA LEU A 154 -17.76 -0.75 -8.75
C LEU A 154 -17.82 -2.08 -9.50
N ASP A 155 -17.81 -2.02 -10.83
CA ASP A 155 -17.87 -3.23 -11.67
C ASP A 155 -16.67 -4.16 -11.44
N SER A 156 -15.50 -3.59 -11.11
CA SER A 156 -14.29 -4.32 -10.74
C SER A 156 -13.27 -3.37 -10.08
N VAL A 157 -12.13 -3.91 -9.62
CA VAL A 157 -10.99 -3.10 -9.15
C VAL A 157 -10.45 -2.15 -10.24
N ASP A 158 -10.62 -2.49 -11.51
CA ASP A 158 -10.20 -1.63 -12.63
C ASP A 158 -11.04 -0.35 -12.72
N GLY A 159 -12.25 -0.35 -12.18
CA GLY A 159 -13.10 0.84 -12.06
C GLY A 159 -12.53 1.95 -11.18
N LEU A 160 -11.46 1.68 -10.43
CA LEU A 160 -10.69 2.67 -9.69
C LEU A 160 -9.64 3.40 -10.54
N ALA A 161 -9.37 2.92 -11.76
CA ALA A 161 -8.38 3.50 -12.67
C ALA A 161 -8.82 4.87 -13.19
N CYS A 162 -7.90 5.64 -13.75
CA CYS A 162 -8.20 6.93 -14.38
C CYS A 162 -8.64 6.72 -15.86
N PRO A 163 -9.82 7.28 -16.28
CA PRO A 163 -10.76 8.06 -15.49
C PRO A 163 -11.43 7.23 -14.39
N GLY A 164 -11.60 7.85 -13.21
CA GLY A 164 -12.18 7.18 -12.05
C GLY A 164 -13.67 6.92 -12.18
N PRO A 165 -14.30 6.38 -11.12
CA PRO A 165 -15.74 6.09 -11.09
C PRO A 165 -16.59 7.33 -11.39
N ALA A 166 -17.80 7.11 -11.91
CA ALA A 166 -18.76 8.19 -12.06
C ALA A 166 -19.15 8.80 -10.69
N ALA A 167 -19.44 10.10 -10.65
CA ALA A 167 -19.83 10.78 -9.41
C ALA A 167 -21.05 10.10 -8.76
N ALA A 168 -22.01 9.66 -9.55
CA ALA A 168 -23.22 8.95 -9.09
C ALA A 168 -22.95 7.58 -8.42
N THR A 169 -21.72 7.06 -8.47
CA THR A 169 -21.34 5.83 -7.76
C THR A 169 -21.37 6.01 -6.24
N PHE A 170 -21.14 7.24 -5.78
CA PHE A 170 -21.15 7.60 -4.35
C PHE A 170 -22.19 8.64 -4.10
N ARG A 171 -22.95 8.50 -3.01
CA ARG A 171 -23.96 9.48 -2.63
C ARG A 171 -23.35 10.87 -2.40
N TYR A 172 -22.19 10.93 -1.77
CA TYR A 172 -21.51 12.17 -1.48
C TYR A 172 -20.19 12.29 -2.24
N SER A 173 -19.90 13.50 -2.71
CA SER A 173 -18.60 13.88 -3.23
C SER A 173 -18.11 15.18 -2.59
N TYR A 174 -16.85 15.51 -2.75
CA TYR A 174 -16.34 16.81 -2.35
C TYR A 174 -15.29 17.33 -3.31
N ALA A 175 -15.22 18.65 -3.43
CA ALA A 175 -14.20 19.34 -4.20
C ALA A 175 -13.78 20.64 -3.51
N ARG A 176 -12.62 21.17 -3.90
CA ARG A 176 -12.16 22.49 -3.48
C ARG A 176 -12.65 23.52 -4.49
N ASN A 177 -13.36 24.55 -4.04
CA ASN A 177 -13.81 25.64 -4.89
C ASN A 177 -12.71 26.72 -5.08
N ASP A 178 -12.97 27.71 -5.94
CA ASP A 178 -12.05 28.82 -6.26
C ASP A 178 -11.71 29.67 -5.03
N ALA A 179 -12.59 29.75 -4.04
CA ALA A 179 -12.36 30.43 -2.77
C ALA A 179 -11.51 29.58 -1.78
N GLY A 180 -11.02 28.41 -2.22
CA GLY A 180 -10.19 27.53 -1.43
C GLY A 180 -10.93 26.71 -0.37
N ARG A 181 -12.28 26.74 -0.34
CA ARG A 181 -13.09 25.95 0.58
C ARG A 181 -13.41 24.58 0.02
N PHE A 182 -13.54 23.60 0.91
CA PHE A 182 -14.00 22.25 0.58
C PHE A 182 -15.52 22.23 0.61
N CYS A 183 -16.15 21.96 -0.53
CA CYS A 183 -17.61 21.83 -0.66
C CYS A 183 -17.93 20.33 -0.69
N VAL A 184 -18.86 19.90 0.15
CA VAL A 184 -19.46 18.56 0.09
C VAL A 184 -20.73 18.68 -0.74
N PHE A 185 -20.94 17.71 -1.62
CA PHE A 185 -22.11 17.63 -2.50
C PHE A 185 -22.92 16.37 -2.16
N ASP A 186 -24.25 16.50 -2.20
CA ASP A 186 -25.21 15.40 -2.18
C ASP A 186 -25.95 15.44 -3.52
N ASP A 187 -25.79 14.41 -4.34
CA ASP A 187 -26.37 14.31 -5.70
C ASP A 187 -26.11 15.55 -6.60
N GLY A 188 -24.92 16.13 -6.47
CA GLY A 188 -24.50 17.32 -7.24
C GLY A 188 -24.83 18.66 -6.60
N ASP A 189 -25.71 18.71 -5.61
CA ASP A 189 -26.03 19.94 -4.89
C ASP A 189 -25.06 20.17 -3.72
N VAL A 190 -24.65 21.44 -3.52
CA VAL A 190 -23.80 21.80 -2.39
C VAL A 190 -24.53 21.64 -1.08
N LEU A 191 -24.14 20.66 -0.28
CA LEU A 191 -24.70 20.41 1.03
C LEU A 191 -24.05 21.33 2.09
N GLU A 192 -22.72 21.35 2.15
CA GLU A 192 -21.96 22.10 3.17
C GLU A 192 -20.60 22.61 2.64
N ARG A 193 -19.99 23.57 3.37
CA ARG A 193 -18.70 24.18 3.03
C ARG A 193 -17.78 24.25 4.23
N TYR A 194 -16.55 23.77 4.07
CA TYR A 194 -15.55 23.67 5.12
C TYR A 194 -14.27 24.42 4.78
N THR A 195 -13.56 24.87 5.80
CA THR A 195 -12.25 25.52 5.64
C THR A 195 -11.11 24.50 5.48
N SER A 196 -11.32 23.26 5.90
CA SER A 196 -10.35 22.17 5.84
C SER A 196 -11.02 20.79 5.78
N VAL A 197 -10.27 19.79 5.32
CA VAL A 197 -10.71 18.38 5.39
C VAL A 197 -10.90 17.92 6.83
N SER A 198 -10.12 18.46 7.77
CA SER A 198 -10.28 18.16 9.20
C SER A 198 -11.62 18.66 9.74
N ALA A 199 -12.05 19.87 9.35
CA ALA A 199 -13.37 20.39 9.70
C ALA A 199 -14.50 19.55 9.08
N MET A 200 -14.35 19.14 7.83
CA MET A 200 -15.28 18.24 7.14
C MET A 200 -15.40 16.89 7.88
N ARG A 201 -14.27 16.31 8.31
CA ARG A 201 -14.27 15.06 9.09
C ARG A 201 -14.92 15.21 10.46
N ALA A 202 -14.73 16.34 11.12
CA ALA A 202 -15.33 16.61 12.43
C ALA A 202 -16.88 16.69 12.35
N ASP A 203 -17.40 17.05 11.18
CA ASP A 203 -18.84 17.13 10.91
C ASP A 203 -19.40 15.83 10.29
N GLY A 204 -18.61 14.75 10.29
CA GLY A 204 -19.05 13.42 9.87
C GLY A 204 -18.80 13.08 8.39
N PHE A 205 -18.31 14.02 7.59
CA PHE A 205 -17.95 13.76 6.20
C PHE A 205 -16.46 13.41 6.07
N ARG A 206 -16.16 12.31 5.43
CA ARG A 206 -14.76 11.90 5.22
C ARG A 206 -14.50 11.42 3.80
N PRO A 207 -13.28 11.66 3.26
CA PRO A 207 -12.86 11.06 2.01
C PRO A 207 -12.97 9.54 2.03
N VAL A 208 -13.39 8.95 0.93
CA VAL A 208 -13.33 7.50 0.73
C VAL A 208 -11.87 7.11 0.53
N PRO A 209 -11.30 6.23 1.37
CA PRO A 209 -9.94 5.74 1.18
C PRO A 209 -9.87 4.79 -0.02
N LEU A 210 -8.77 4.81 -0.77
CA LEU A 210 -8.50 3.83 -1.82
C LEU A 210 -8.22 2.45 -1.20
N PRO A 211 -8.64 1.35 -1.84
CA PRO A 211 -8.14 0.02 -1.52
C PRO A 211 -6.70 -0.14 -2.03
N LEU A 212 -5.86 -0.81 -1.27
CA LEU A 212 -4.57 -1.27 -1.74
C LEU A 212 -4.77 -2.52 -2.60
N VAL A 213 -4.75 -2.36 -3.92
CA VAL A 213 -4.86 -3.47 -4.86
C VAL A 213 -3.45 -3.91 -5.26
N PRO A 214 -2.96 -5.08 -4.77
CA PRO A 214 -1.56 -5.50 -4.98
C PRO A 214 -1.17 -5.54 -6.45
N GLU A 215 -2.06 -6.02 -7.31
CA GLU A 215 -1.83 -6.18 -8.74
C GLU A 215 -1.51 -4.86 -9.45
N HIS A 216 -2.05 -3.73 -8.98
CA HIS A 216 -1.76 -2.42 -9.55
C HIS A 216 -0.31 -1.98 -9.32
N HIS A 217 0.35 -2.53 -8.30
CA HIS A 217 1.71 -2.14 -7.92
C HIS A 217 2.77 -3.15 -8.36
N ILE A 218 2.43 -4.46 -8.41
CA ILE A 218 3.40 -5.54 -8.63
C ILE A 218 3.07 -6.42 -9.83
N ARG A 219 2.19 -5.98 -10.73
CA ARG A 219 1.58 -6.76 -11.84
C ARG A 219 2.53 -7.75 -12.52
N ASP A 220 3.67 -7.27 -13.01
CA ASP A 220 4.60 -8.09 -13.80
C ASP A 220 5.72 -8.72 -12.95
N HIS A 221 5.80 -8.41 -11.66
CA HIS A 221 6.92 -8.77 -10.79
C HIS A 221 6.48 -9.48 -9.49
N GLY A 222 5.25 -10.01 -9.45
CA GLY A 222 4.65 -10.57 -8.24
C GLY A 222 5.47 -11.69 -7.58
N ARG A 223 6.24 -12.48 -8.36
CA ARG A 223 7.12 -13.52 -7.82
C ARG A 223 8.24 -12.94 -6.97
N LEU A 224 8.92 -11.88 -7.45
CA LEU A 224 9.99 -11.21 -6.73
C LEU A 224 9.45 -10.46 -5.50
N ALA A 225 8.31 -9.80 -5.67
CA ALA A 225 7.64 -9.09 -4.59
C ALA A 225 7.24 -10.03 -3.43
N ARG A 226 6.73 -11.23 -3.73
CA ARG A 226 6.36 -12.24 -2.72
C ARG A 226 7.55 -12.84 -2.00
N ALA A 227 8.72 -12.87 -2.63
CA ALA A 227 9.95 -13.35 -2.01
C ALA A 227 10.60 -12.30 -1.06
N THR A 228 9.86 -11.28 -0.64
CA THR A 228 10.35 -10.20 0.23
C THR A 228 11.06 -10.72 1.47
N VAL A 229 12.21 -10.13 1.76
CA VAL A 229 12.99 -10.38 2.97
C VAL A 229 12.86 -9.18 3.91
N VAL A 230 12.62 -9.43 5.18
CA VAL A 230 12.66 -8.41 6.24
C VAL A 230 13.97 -8.55 6.99
N ALA A 231 14.76 -7.48 7.03
CA ALA A 231 16.00 -7.40 7.77
C ALA A 231 15.83 -6.47 8.97
N THR A 232 16.19 -6.96 10.16
CA THR A 232 16.20 -6.17 11.40
C THR A 232 17.61 -6.13 11.98
N VAL A 233 17.93 -5.03 12.65
CA VAL A 233 19.20 -4.86 13.38
C VAL A 233 18.88 -4.60 14.84
N ASP A 234 19.36 -5.50 15.70
CA ASP A 234 19.25 -5.39 17.15
C ASP A 234 20.64 -5.55 17.78
N ASP A 235 21.09 -4.58 18.55
CA ASP A 235 22.44 -4.51 19.15
C ASP A 235 23.60 -4.86 18.18
N GLY A 236 23.46 -4.44 16.91
CA GLY A 236 24.47 -4.70 15.87
C GLY A 236 24.35 -6.08 15.21
N VAL A 237 23.43 -6.94 15.65
CA VAL A 237 23.17 -8.25 15.06
C VAL A 237 22.07 -8.11 13.99
N VAL A 238 22.35 -8.63 12.78
CA VAL A 238 21.40 -8.64 11.67
C VAL A 238 20.63 -9.96 11.66
N SER A 239 19.31 -9.86 11.58
CA SER A 239 18.42 -11.00 11.41
C SER A 239 17.60 -10.87 10.13
N TYR A 240 17.46 -11.96 9.38
CA TYR A 240 16.70 -12.00 8.13
C TYR A 240 15.54 -12.97 8.24
N ARG A 241 14.36 -12.53 7.78
CA ARG A 241 13.16 -13.39 7.65
C ARG A 241 12.64 -13.26 6.23
N SER A 242 12.49 -14.37 5.51
CA SER A 242 11.81 -14.36 4.21
C SER A 242 10.34 -14.71 4.37
N ARG A 243 9.52 -14.07 3.59
CA ARG A 243 8.13 -14.46 3.33
C ARG A 243 8.06 -15.00 1.89
N ARG A 244 7.42 -16.13 1.71
CA ARG A 244 7.24 -16.80 0.42
C ARG A 244 5.77 -17.05 0.19
#